data_2751e23581785c86369137f341033a54
#
_entry.id   2751e23581785c86369137f341033a54
#
_cell.length_a   1.000
_cell.length_b   1.000
_cell.length_c   1.000
_cell.angle_alpha   90.00
_cell.angle_beta   90.00
_cell.angle_gamma   90.00
#
_symmetry.space_group_name_H-M   'P 1'
#
loop_
_entity.id
_entity.type
_entity.pdbx_description
1 polymer ?
#
loop_
_entity_poly.entity_id
_entity_poly.type
_entity_poly.pdbx_seq_one_letter_code
_entity_poly.pdbx_strand_id
1 'polypeptide(L)'
;MSKKAFLFPGQGSQYIGMAKDLFEKSVEAKEMIKTADDALGVNLSYIMFNGPEEQLKQTEYTQPAIFLHSVILASLIRTLQPEASAGHSLGEYSALVSANAIQFYDAIKLVRARGRAMQQAGIDNPGTLAAIVGLEPQKVIEICKESSAVGIVQCANFNSPGQIVI
;
A
#
# COMPACT_ATOMS: atom_id res chain seq x y z
N MET A 1 -1.54 19.79 -24.48
CA MET A 1 -1.65 19.75 -23.01
C MET A 1 -0.78 18.63 -22.49
N SER A 2 -0.08 18.81 -21.36
CA SER A 2 0.72 17.74 -20.76
C SER A 2 -0.20 16.66 -20.19
N LYS A 3 0.07 15.40 -20.48
CA LYS A 3 -0.64 14.26 -19.88
C LYS A 3 -0.29 14.17 -18.40
N LYS A 4 -1.28 13.80 -17.58
CA LYS A 4 -1.14 13.65 -16.13
C LYS A 4 -1.41 12.22 -15.73
N ALA A 5 -0.64 11.69 -14.78
CA ALA A 5 -0.87 10.39 -14.17
C ALA A 5 -0.80 10.49 -12.66
N PHE A 6 -1.65 9.74 -11.97
CA PHE A 6 -1.54 9.53 -10.52
C PHE A 6 -0.75 8.25 -10.25
N LEU A 7 0.25 8.37 -9.37
CA LEU A 7 1.05 7.25 -8.92
C LEU A 7 0.85 7.05 -7.41
N PHE A 8 0.46 5.85 -7.02
CA PHE A 8 0.13 5.53 -5.64
C PHE A 8 1.20 4.64 -5.00
N PRO A 9 1.69 5.00 -3.79
CA PRO A 9 2.74 4.27 -3.11
C PRO A 9 2.24 2.93 -2.56
N GLY A 10 3.18 2.03 -2.29
CA GLY A 10 2.99 0.81 -1.55
C GLY A 10 3.41 0.90 -0.08
N GLN A 11 3.50 -0.26 0.56
CA GLN A 11 3.93 -0.40 1.95
C GLN A 11 5.34 0.18 2.16
N GLY A 12 5.56 0.86 3.30
CA GLY A 12 6.79 1.58 3.64
C GLY A 12 6.62 3.11 3.65
N SER A 13 5.49 3.63 3.14
CA SER A 13 5.20 5.08 3.13
C SER A 13 4.36 5.56 4.32
N GLN A 14 3.98 4.67 5.26
CA GLN A 14 3.22 5.02 6.45
C GLN A 14 4.07 5.77 7.49
N TYR A 15 3.45 6.67 8.23
CA TYR A 15 4.06 7.39 9.34
C TYR A 15 3.00 7.87 10.33
N ILE A 16 3.38 8.02 11.59
CA ILE A 16 2.47 8.57 12.61
C ILE A 16 2.12 10.02 12.31
N GLY A 17 0.84 10.35 12.39
CA GLY A 17 0.30 11.65 12.01
C GLY A 17 -0.19 11.74 10.56
N MET A 18 -0.02 10.69 9.74
CA MET A 18 -0.48 10.67 8.35
C MET A 18 -1.99 10.96 8.26
N ALA A 19 -2.39 11.80 7.30
CA ALA A 19 -3.76 12.28 7.06
C ALA A 19 -4.39 13.11 8.20
N LYS A 20 -3.71 13.40 9.30
CA LYS A 20 -4.26 14.18 10.40
C LYS A 20 -4.58 15.62 9.98
N ASP A 21 -3.71 16.24 9.22
CA ASP A 21 -3.90 17.58 8.68
C ASP A 21 -5.08 17.66 7.68
N LEU A 22 -5.27 16.59 6.90
CA LEU A 22 -6.42 16.46 6.00
C LEU A 22 -7.71 16.32 6.80
N PHE A 23 -7.70 15.49 7.84
CA PHE A 23 -8.83 15.33 8.76
C PHE A 23 -9.22 16.67 9.40
N GLU A 24 -8.26 17.46 9.86
CA GLU A 24 -8.52 18.74 10.53
C GLU A 24 -9.08 19.80 9.59
N LYS A 25 -8.69 19.80 8.31
CA LYS A 25 -8.98 20.88 7.36
C LYS A 25 -10.09 20.58 6.35
N SER A 26 -10.46 19.31 6.15
CA SER A 26 -11.42 18.89 5.11
C SER A 26 -12.58 18.10 5.70
N VAL A 27 -13.80 18.55 5.44
CA VAL A 27 -15.02 17.82 5.80
C VAL A 27 -15.08 16.47 5.05
N GLU A 28 -14.73 16.47 3.78
CA GLU A 28 -14.69 15.26 2.97
C GLU A 28 -13.70 14.23 3.51
N ALA A 29 -12.49 14.66 3.91
CA ALA A 29 -11.53 13.77 4.54
C ALA A 29 -12.05 13.19 5.86
N LYS A 30 -12.73 14.00 6.69
CA LYS A 30 -13.37 13.51 7.93
C LYS A 30 -14.40 12.43 7.67
N GLU A 31 -15.25 12.63 6.69
CA GLU A 31 -16.30 11.67 6.30
C GLU A 31 -15.68 10.36 5.78
N MET A 32 -14.67 10.45 4.94
CA MET A 32 -13.97 9.26 4.42
C MET A 32 -13.27 8.48 5.54
N ILE A 33 -12.61 9.17 6.46
CA ILE A 33 -11.92 8.54 7.60
C ILE A 33 -12.94 7.85 8.51
N LYS A 34 -14.05 8.52 8.84
CA LYS A 34 -15.13 7.92 9.63
C LYS A 34 -15.72 6.69 8.93
N THR A 35 -15.98 6.80 7.63
CA THR A 35 -16.48 5.67 6.83
C THR A 35 -15.52 4.50 6.87
N ALA A 36 -14.20 4.75 6.83
CA ALA A 36 -13.19 3.70 6.93
C ALA A 36 -13.20 3.02 8.31
N ASP A 37 -13.23 3.80 9.39
CA ASP A 37 -13.29 3.26 10.76
C ASP A 37 -14.54 2.41 10.96
N ASP A 38 -15.70 2.90 10.54
CA ASP A 38 -16.99 2.20 10.63
C ASP A 38 -16.98 0.90 9.77
N ALA A 39 -16.50 0.97 8.53
CA ALA A 39 -16.43 -0.18 7.62
C ALA A 39 -15.50 -1.29 8.11
N LEU A 40 -14.45 -0.92 8.80
CA LEU A 40 -13.43 -1.83 9.30
C LEU A 40 -13.72 -2.33 10.72
N GLY A 41 -14.60 -1.67 11.45
CA GLY A 41 -14.90 -1.97 12.86
C GLY A 41 -13.69 -1.77 13.77
N VAL A 42 -12.75 -0.89 13.40
CA VAL A 42 -11.57 -0.54 14.19
C VAL A 42 -11.29 0.95 14.04
N ASN A 43 -10.68 1.55 15.06
CA ASN A 43 -10.29 2.94 15.05
C ASN A 43 -8.94 3.10 14.30
N LEU A 44 -8.97 2.90 12.97
CA LEU A 44 -7.79 3.04 12.12
C LEU A 44 -7.24 4.47 12.18
N SER A 45 -8.11 5.46 12.22
CA SER A 45 -7.73 6.86 12.33
C SER A 45 -6.89 7.14 13.57
N TYR A 46 -7.24 6.56 14.72
CA TYR A 46 -6.45 6.70 15.93
C TYR A 46 -5.04 6.14 15.76
N ILE A 47 -4.91 4.97 15.15
CA ILE A 47 -3.62 4.32 14.88
C ILE A 47 -2.78 5.20 13.92
N MET A 48 -3.41 5.74 12.88
CA MET A 48 -2.74 6.63 11.92
C MET A 48 -2.23 7.93 12.57
N PHE A 49 -3.03 8.53 13.44
CA PHE A 49 -2.73 9.85 14.03
C PHE A 49 -1.81 9.78 15.23
N ASN A 50 -1.94 8.75 16.05
CA ASN A 50 -1.33 8.69 17.38
C ASN A 50 -0.43 7.46 17.59
N GLY A 51 -0.54 6.44 16.73
CA GLY A 51 0.21 5.19 16.88
C GLY A 51 -0.44 4.21 17.86
N PRO A 52 0.33 3.31 18.48
CA PRO A 52 1.80 3.27 18.42
C PRO A 52 2.36 2.84 17.05
N GLU A 53 3.63 3.19 16.78
CA GLU A 53 4.28 2.91 15.49
C GLU A 53 4.34 1.43 15.17
N GLU A 54 4.57 0.59 16.18
CA GLU A 54 4.61 -0.87 16.05
C GLU A 54 3.26 -1.42 15.57
N GLN A 55 2.14 -0.82 15.97
CA GLN A 55 0.83 -1.21 15.49
C GLN A 55 0.61 -0.75 14.05
N LEU A 56 1.00 0.49 13.71
CA LEU A 56 0.89 1.00 12.35
C LEU A 56 1.77 0.21 11.35
N LYS A 57 2.88 -0.40 11.82
CA LYS A 57 3.75 -1.27 11.01
C LYS A 57 3.17 -2.65 10.75
N GLN A 58 2.16 -3.09 11.48
CA GLN A 58 1.49 -4.36 11.20
C GLN A 58 0.77 -4.27 9.86
N THR A 59 0.99 -5.23 8.99
CA THR A 59 0.51 -5.21 7.60
C THR A 59 -1.00 -5.01 7.51
N GLU A 60 -1.77 -5.57 8.43
CA GLU A 60 -3.22 -5.40 8.50
C GLU A 60 -3.70 -3.97 8.77
N TYR A 61 -2.83 -3.10 9.37
CA TYR A 61 -3.11 -1.67 9.58
C TYR A 61 -2.36 -0.80 8.58
N THR A 62 -1.12 -1.15 8.25
CA THR A 62 -0.30 -0.41 7.27
C THR A 62 -1.03 -0.23 5.94
N GLN A 63 -1.56 -1.32 5.40
CA GLN A 63 -2.16 -1.30 4.07
C GLN A 63 -3.41 -0.41 4.01
N PRO A 64 -4.42 -0.57 4.88
CA PRO A 64 -5.58 0.33 4.84
C PRO A 64 -5.24 1.77 5.21
N ALA A 65 -4.22 2.04 6.05
CA ALA A 65 -3.79 3.39 6.37
C ALA A 65 -3.22 4.13 5.15
N ILE A 66 -2.30 3.50 4.41
CA ILE A 66 -1.73 4.07 3.17
C ILE A 66 -2.80 4.23 2.10
N PHE A 67 -3.68 3.23 1.93
CA PHE A 67 -4.79 3.29 0.99
C PHE A 67 -5.71 4.48 1.30
N LEU A 68 -6.16 4.61 2.55
CA LEU A 68 -7.06 5.68 2.99
C LEU A 68 -6.44 7.05 2.74
N HIS A 69 -5.20 7.26 3.16
CA HIS A 69 -4.47 8.51 2.93
C HIS A 69 -4.38 8.84 1.43
N SER A 70 -4.00 7.87 0.61
CA SER A 70 -3.84 8.03 -0.83
C SER A 70 -5.14 8.40 -1.53
N VAL A 71 -6.24 7.74 -1.19
CA VAL A 71 -7.54 7.99 -1.81
C VAL A 71 -8.11 9.34 -1.37
N ILE A 72 -7.95 9.73 -0.10
CA ILE A 72 -8.33 11.07 0.37
C ILE A 72 -7.58 12.15 -0.42
N LEU A 73 -6.25 12.02 -0.56
CA LEU A 73 -5.47 12.98 -1.33
C LEU A 73 -5.96 13.07 -2.78
N ALA A 74 -6.19 11.93 -3.43
CA ALA A 74 -6.69 11.90 -4.80
C ALA A 74 -8.07 12.57 -4.93
N SER A 75 -8.97 12.37 -3.95
CA SER A 75 -10.29 12.97 -3.96
C SER A 75 -10.25 14.51 -3.80
N LEU A 76 -9.30 15.02 -3.02
CA LEU A 76 -9.16 16.45 -2.77
C LEU A 76 -8.49 17.21 -3.92
N ILE A 77 -7.73 16.52 -4.80
CA ILE A 77 -7.06 17.12 -5.96
C ILE A 77 -7.98 17.10 -7.21
N ARG A 78 -9.24 17.48 -7.07
CA ARG A 78 -10.27 17.37 -8.13
C ARG A 78 -9.97 18.18 -9.39
N THR A 79 -9.13 19.21 -9.29
CA THR A 79 -8.73 20.04 -10.44
C THR A 79 -7.74 19.32 -11.36
N LEU A 80 -7.09 18.29 -10.85
CA LEU A 80 -6.17 17.45 -11.61
C LEU A 80 -6.91 16.17 -12.03
N GLN A 81 -7.45 16.16 -13.23
CA GLN A 81 -7.99 14.92 -13.80
C GLN A 81 -6.85 14.13 -14.43
N PRO A 82 -6.48 12.95 -13.88
CA PRO A 82 -5.44 12.12 -14.47
C PRO A 82 -6.00 11.38 -15.69
N GLU A 83 -5.16 11.22 -16.72
CA GLU A 83 -5.47 10.38 -17.89
C GLU A 83 -5.13 8.90 -17.62
N ALA A 84 -4.32 8.64 -16.58
CA ALA A 84 -3.94 7.31 -16.14
C ALA A 84 -3.69 7.31 -14.62
N SER A 85 -3.87 6.15 -14.02
CA SER A 85 -3.51 5.89 -12.62
C SER A 85 -2.73 4.58 -12.54
N ALA A 86 -1.68 4.55 -11.74
CA ALA A 86 -0.91 3.35 -11.45
C ALA A 86 -0.55 3.29 -9.96
N GLY A 87 -0.31 2.08 -9.46
CA GLY A 87 0.04 1.88 -8.07
C GLY A 87 1.03 0.75 -7.89
N HIS A 88 1.88 0.86 -6.87
CA HIS A 88 2.81 -0.19 -6.49
C HIS A 88 2.16 -1.11 -5.44
N SER A 89 1.96 -2.40 -5.77
CA SER A 89 1.40 -3.40 -4.85
C SER A 89 0.04 -2.95 -4.27
N LEU A 90 -0.01 -2.53 -3.00
CA LEU A 90 -1.18 -1.92 -2.37
C LEU A 90 -1.72 -0.72 -3.15
N GLY A 91 -0.85 0.12 -3.70
CA GLY A 91 -1.22 1.32 -4.45
C GLY A 91 -2.12 1.03 -5.66
N GLU A 92 -2.14 -0.19 -6.18
CA GLU A 92 -3.05 -0.60 -7.26
C GLU A 92 -4.52 -0.43 -6.87
N TYR A 93 -4.87 -0.74 -5.61
CA TYR A 93 -6.23 -0.51 -5.10
C TYR A 93 -6.59 0.98 -5.04
N SER A 94 -5.63 1.81 -4.66
CA SER A 94 -5.81 3.28 -4.69
C SER A 94 -6.01 3.78 -6.12
N ALA A 95 -5.24 3.24 -7.07
CA ALA A 95 -5.39 3.56 -8.49
C ALA A 95 -6.75 3.15 -9.04
N LEU A 96 -7.25 1.95 -8.68
CA LEU A 96 -8.57 1.47 -9.08
C LEU A 96 -9.70 2.34 -8.53
N VAL A 97 -9.61 2.79 -7.27
CA VAL A 97 -10.60 3.74 -6.70
C VAL A 97 -10.52 5.08 -7.39
N SER A 98 -9.31 5.62 -7.64
CA SER A 98 -9.10 6.87 -8.37
C SER A 98 -9.67 6.82 -9.79
N ALA A 99 -9.65 5.65 -10.43
CA ALA A 99 -10.23 5.41 -11.75
C ALA A 99 -11.74 5.04 -11.72
N ASN A 100 -12.39 5.09 -10.56
CA ASN A 100 -13.79 4.68 -10.33
C ASN A 100 -14.07 3.21 -10.72
N ALA A 101 -13.06 2.34 -10.76
CA ALA A 101 -13.20 0.92 -11.06
C ALA A 101 -13.69 0.10 -9.85
N ILE A 102 -13.42 0.58 -8.64
CA ILE A 102 -13.88 -0.01 -7.38
C ILE A 102 -14.40 1.12 -6.48
N GLN A 103 -15.48 0.86 -5.74
CA GLN A 103 -16.00 1.79 -4.74
C GLN A 103 -15.10 1.82 -3.50
N PHE A 104 -14.94 3.02 -2.91
CA PHE A 104 -14.08 3.22 -1.73
C PHE A 104 -14.42 2.27 -0.57
N TYR A 105 -15.73 2.10 -0.28
CA TYR A 105 -16.20 1.26 0.83
C TYR A 105 -15.80 -0.21 0.66
N ASP A 106 -15.88 -0.74 -0.55
CA ASP A 106 -15.50 -2.12 -0.84
C ASP A 106 -13.98 -2.27 -0.86
N ALA A 107 -13.28 -1.29 -1.44
CA ALA A 107 -11.83 -1.30 -1.55
C ALA A 107 -11.15 -1.28 -0.17
N ILE A 108 -11.61 -0.45 0.78
CA ILE A 108 -10.99 -0.37 2.12
C ILE A 108 -11.10 -1.72 2.87
N LYS A 109 -12.24 -2.40 2.74
CA LYS A 109 -12.45 -3.74 3.32
C LYS A 109 -11.57 -4.80 2.65
N LEU A 110 -11.47 -4.75 1.32
CA LEU A 110 -10.63 -5.66 0.54
C LEU A 110 -9.14 -5.48 0.87
N VAL A 111 -8.68 -4.24 0.97
CA VAL A 111 -7.30 -3.91 1.35
C VAL A 111 -6.98 -4.42 2.76
N ARG A 112 -7.91 -4.28 3.70
CA ARG A 112 -7.70 -4.85 5.04
C ARG A 112 -7.67 -6.38 5.04
N ALA A 113 -8.56 -7.01 4.29
CA ALA A 113 -8.56 -8.46 4.16
C ALA A 113 -7.24 -8.96 3.57
N ARG A 114 -6.72 -8.27 2.54
CA ARG A 114 -5.39 -8.52 1.96
C ARG A 114 -4.28 -8.35 3.00
N GLY A 115 -4.29 -7.26 3.76
CA GLY A 115 -3.29 -6.98 4.80
C GLY A 115 -3.25 -8.08 5.87
N ARG A 116 -4.41 -8.54 6.32
CA ARG A 116 -4.54 -9.66 7.27
C ARG A 116 -4.01 -10.97 6.69
N ALA A 117 -4.38 -11.30 5.46
CA ALA A 117 -3.93 -12.53 4.81
C ALA A 117 -2.40 -12.54 4.64
N MET A 118 -1.82 -11.40 4.23
CA MET A 118 -0.37 -11.27 4.12
C MET A 118 0.34 -11.36 5.47
N GLN A 119 -0.21 -10.75 6.51
CA GLN A 119 0.34 -10.82 7.86
C GLN A 119 0.28 -12.26 8.39
N GLN A 120 -0.85 -12.94 8.21
CA GLN A 120 -1.00 -14.34 8.63
C GLN A 120 -0.03 -15.25 7.87
N ALA A 121 0.10 -15.08 6.57
CA ALA A 121 1.05 -15.84 5.77
C ALA A 121 2.50 -15.69 6.25
N GLY A 122 2.90 -14.50 6.70
CA GLY A 122 4.22 -14.26 7.28
C GLY A 122 4.40 -14.87 8.67
N ILE A 123 3.31 -15.05 9.43
CA ILE A 123 3.32 -15.76 10.73
C ILE A 123 3.42 -17.27 10.51
N ASP A 124 2.64 -17.80 9.58
CA ASP A 124 2.59 -19.24 9.29
C ASP A 124 3.87 -19.73 8.61
N ASN A 125 4.50 -18.89 7.81
CA ASN A 125 5.73 -19.17 7.08
C ASN A 125 6.74 -18.03 7.30
N PRO A 126 7.46 -18.01 8.42
CA PRO A 126 8.44 -16.97 8.72
C PRO A 126 9.52 -16.89 7.64
N GLY A 127 9.74 -15.69 7.14
CA GLY A 127 10.70 -15.39 6.10
C GLY A 127 11.06 -13.92 6.07
N THR A 128 11.88 -13.55 5.10
CA THR A 128 12.26 -12.16 4.88
C THR A 128 12.32 -11.85 3.39
N LEU A 129 12.39 -10.57 3.07
CA LEU A 129 12.59 -10.08 1.72
C LEU A 129 13.88 -9.27 1.66
N ALA A 130 14.61 -9.39 0.56
CA ALA A 130 15.81 -8.59 0.31
C ALA A 130 15.72 -7.90 -1.05
N ALA A 131 15.99 -6.60 -1.09
CA ALA A 131 16.08 -5.85 -2.34
C ALA A 131 17.49 -5.99 -2.93
N ILE A 132 17.59 -6.64 -4.07
CA ILE A 132 18.80 -6.72 -4.86
C ILE A 132 18.84 -5.53 -5.82
N VAL A 133 19.90 -4.75 -5.76
CA VAL A 133 20.08 -3.54 -6.55
C VAL A 133 21.32 -3.64 -7.43
N GLY A 134 21.19 -3.24 -8.69
CA GLY A 134 22.31 -3.10 -9.64
C GLY A 134 22.72 -4.41 -10.34
N LEU A 135 21.99 -5.51 -10.16
CA LEU A 135 22.21 -6.74 -10.92
C LEU A 135 21.18 -6.90 -12.05
N GLU A 136 21.62 -7.51 -13.14
CA GLU A 136 20.75 -7.89 -14.23
C GLU A 136 19.72 -8.95 -13.78
N PRO A 137 18.46 -8.88 -14.22
CA PRO A 137 17.39 -9.78 -13.79
C PRO A 137 17.74 -11.27 -13.95
N GLN A 138 18.35 -11.63 -15.07
CA GLN A 138 18.73 -13.01 -15.34
C GLN A 138 19.72 -13.54 -14.30
N LYS A 139 20.67 -12.70 -13.85
CA LYS A 139 21.65 -13.09 -12.83
C LYS A 139 20.99 -13.29 -11.46
N VAL A 140 20.02 -12.48 -11.08
CA VAL A 140 19.26 -12.66 -9.83
C VAL A 140 18.46 -13.95 -9.86
N ILE A 141 17.80 -14.26 -10.99
CA ILE A 141 17.05 -15.50 -11.18
C ILE A 141 17.97 -16.73 -11.04
N GLU A 142 19.17 -16.70 -11.65
CA GLU A 142 20.17 -17.77 -11.54
C GLU A 142 20.60 -17.98 -10.09
N ILE A 143 20.94 -16.90 -9.37
CA ILE A 143 21.34 -16.96 -7.95
C ILE A 143 20.21 -17.55 -7.09
N CYS A 144 18.97 -17.13 -7.29
CA CYS A 144 17.83 -17.71 -6.58
C CYS A 144 17.71 -19.22 -6.84
N LYS A 145 17.87 -19.63 -8.10
CA LYS A 145 17.81 -21.05 -8.49
C LYS A 145 18.93 -21.88 -7.84
N GLU A 146 20.16 -21.37 -7.83
CA GLU A 146 21.29 -22.02 -7.17
C GLU A 146 21.09 -22.12 -5.66
N SER A 147 20.61 -21.04 -5.03
CA SER A 147 20.36 -20.97 -3.58
C SER A 147 19.17 -21.82 -3.13
N SER A 148 18.26 -22.19 -4.02
CA SER A 148 17.10 -23.03 -3.71
C SER A 148 17.47 -24.45 -3.22
N ALA A 149 18.73 -24.85 -3.35
CA ALA A 149 19.25 -26.09 -2.76
C ALA A 149 19.31 -26.03 -1.22
N VAL A 150 19.36 -24.84 -0.62
CA VAL A 150 19.52 -24.64 0.83
C VAL A 150 18.21 -24.19 1.49
N GLY A 151 17.26 -23.64 0.74
CA GLY A 151 16.01 -23.11 1.24
C GLY A 151 15.13 -22.52 0.14
N ILE A 152 13.94 -22.04 0.52
CA ILE A 152 13.05 -21.39 -0.44
C ILE A 152 13.54 -19.97 -0.67
N VAL A 153 14.01 -19.67 -1.88
CA VAL A 153 14.34 -18.32 -2.32
C VAL A 153 13.90 -18.14 -3.78
N GLN A 154 13.24 -17.03 -4.07
CA GLN A 154 12.74 -16.74 -5.42
C GLN A 154 12.57 -15.24 -5.64
N CYS A 155 12.57 -14.81 -6.90
CA CYS A 155 12.22 -13.44 -7.24
C CYS A 155 10.74 -13.18 -6.92
N ALA A 156 10.49 -12.26 -6.01
CA ALA A 156 9.15 -11.89 -5.57
C ALA A 156 8.61 -10.66 -6.32
N ASN A 157 9.45 -9.64 -6.56
CA ASN A 157 9.05 -8.40 -7.23
C ASN A 157 10.11 -7.91 -8.20
N PHE A 158 9.70 -7.50 -9.39
CA PHE A 158 10.50 -6.77 -10.36
C PHE A 158 10.04 -5.30 -10.33
N ASN A 159 10.63 -4.48 -9.45
CA ASN A 159 10.14 -3.13 -9.16
C ASN A 159 10.55 -2.11 -10.22
N SER A 160 11.77 -2.21 -10.70
CA SER A 160 12.32 -1.32 -11.73
C SER A 160 13.52 -1.99 -12.41
N PRO A 161 14.00 -1.43 -13.55
CA PRO A 161 15.31 -1.84 -14.06
C PRO A 161 16.38 -1.74 -12.97
N GLY A 162 17.02 -2.86 -12.66
CA GLY A 162 18.06 -2.93 -11.64
C GLY A 162 17.60 -3.05 -10.19
N GLN A 163 16.29 -3.23 -9.90
CA GLN A 163 15.83 -3.56 -8.55
C GLN A 163 14.84 -4.73 -8.57
N ILE A 164 15.25 -5.83 -7.96
CA ILE A 164 14.46 -7.05 -7.80
C ILE A 164 14.44 -7.42 -6.31
N VAL A 165 13.25 -7.78 -5.81
CA VAL A 165 13.09 -8.29 -4.45
C VAL A 165 13.03 -9.81 -4.50
N ILE A 166 13.80 -10.44 -3.62
CA ILE A 166 13.85 -11.89 -3.43
C ILE A 166 13.36 -12.26 -2.06
#